data_ea1981f8fbf517e2a0e036655de92758
#
_entry.id   ea1981f8fbf517e2a0e036655de92758
#
_cell.length_a   1.000
_cell.length_b   1.000
_cell.length_c   1.000
_cell.angle_alpha   90.00
_cell.angle_beta   90.00
_cell.angle_gamma   90.00
#
_symmetry.space_group_name_H-M   'P 1'
#
loop_
_entity.id
_entity.type
_entity.pdbx_description
1 polymer ?
#
loop_
_entity_poly.entity_id
_entity_poly.type
_entity_poly.pdbx_seq_one_letter_code
_entity_poly.pdbx_strand_id
1 'polypeptide(L)'
;MKNDDLYVIQSDNTGMIKIGRSINPEKRLKQLQTGNPNKLKLIASFEGLGWKEKMLHEQLSFYRLEGEWFSYECVGELPLNIYEKIEWGALDDWWNNN
;
A
#
# COMPACT_ATOMS: atom_id res chain seq x y z
N MET A 1 -19.94 11.14 -9.85
CA MET A 1 -19.52 10.07 -8.94
C MET A 1 -18.09 10.32 -8.48
N LYS A 2 -17.83 10.05 -7.20
CA LYS A 2 -16.45 10.13 -6.68
C LYS A 2 -15.64 8.97 -7.24
N ASN A 3 -14.43 9.27 -7.75
CA ASN A 3 -13.49 8.23 -8.15
C ASN A 3 -12.94 7.53 -6.89
N ASP A 4 -12.60 6.26 -7.04
CA ASP A 4 -11.93 5.54 -5.96
C ASP A 4 -10.59 6.22 -5.63
N ASP A 5 -10.19 6.09 -4.37
CA ASP A 5 -8.88 6.54 -3.92
C ASP A 5 -7.87 5.40 -4.10
N LEU A 6 -6.64 5.77 -4.41
CA LEU A 6 -5.53 4.85 -4.39
C LEU A 6 -5.00 4.77 -2.96
N TYR A 7 -4.71 3.57 -2.46
CA TYR A 7 -4.13 3.43 -1.13
C TYR A 7 -2.91 2.52 -1.15
N VAL A 8 -2.04 2.72 -0.18
CA VAL A 8 -0.87 1.89 0.07
C VAL A 8 -0.90 1.47 1.53
N ILE A 9 -0.90 0.15 1.76
CA ILE A 9 -0.93 -0.44 3.10
C ILE A 9 0.34 -1.24 3.29
N GLN A 10 0.90 -1.21 4.49
CA GLN A 10 2.06 -2.02 4.86
C GLN A 10 1.70 -2.99 5.98
N SER A 11 2.19 -4.22 5.86
CA SER A 11 2.12 -5.22 6.91
C SER A 11 3.35 -5.06 7.83
N ASP A 12 3.10 -4.86 9.13
CA ASP A 12 4.18 -4.64 10.11
C ASP A 12 5.19 -5.79 10.18
N ASN A 13 4.70 -7.01 10.19
CA ASN A 13 5.58 -8.17 10.42
C ASN A 13 6.43 -8.53 9.22
N THR A 14 5.90 -8.34 8.02
CA THR A 14 6.54 -8.80 6.79
C THR A 14 7.11 -7.67 5.95
N GLY A 15 6.69 -6.43 6.22
CA GLY A 15 7.03 -5.28 5.40
C GLY A 15 6.32 -5.25 4.04
N MET A 16 5.53 -6.27 3.71
CA MET A 16 4.84 -6.34 2.43
C MET A 16 3.94 -5.13 2.22
N ILE A 17 3.85 -4.71 0.96
CA ILE A 17 3.10 -3.54 0.55
C ILE A 17 1.89 -3.99 -0.25
N LYS A 18 0.72 -3.48 0.09
CA LYS A 18 -0.51 -3.67 -0.69
C LYS A 18 -0.88 -2.36 -1.37
N ILE A 19 -1.09 -2.42 -2.67
CA ILE A 19 -1.53 -1.27 -3.46
C ILE A 19 -2.93 -1.60 -3.99
N GLY A 20 -3.91 -0.79 -3.61
CA GLY A 20 -5.29 -1.04 -3.97
C GLY A 20 -6.08 0.23 -4.18
N ARG A 21 -7.37 0.06 -4.42
CA ARG A 21 -8.29 1.17 -4.60
C ARG A 21 -9.55 0.95 -3.79
N SER A 22 -10.12 2.04 -3.27
CA SER A 22 -11.36 2.00 -2.49
C SER A 22 -11.96 3.40 -2.43
N ILE A 23 -13.29 3.47 -2.34
CA ILE A 23 -13.94 4.76 -2.08
C ILE A 23 -13.70 5.23 -0.64
N ASN A 24 -13.26 4.32 0.23
CA ASN A 24 -12.93 4.65 1.62
C ASN A 24 -11.76 3.77 2.10
N PRO A 25 -10.51 4.22 1.90
CA PRO A 25 -9.34 3.42 2.27
C PRO A 25 -9.27 3.02 3.75
N GLU A 26 -9.70 3.90 4.66
CA GLU A 26 -9.68 3.59 6.09
C GLU A 26 -10.64 2.47 6.45
N LYS A 27 -11.83 2.48 5.87
CA LYS A 27 -12.79 1.40 6.05
C LYS A 27 -12.25 0.10 5.47
N ARG A 28 -11.60 0.18 4.29
CA ARG A 28 -11.00 -0.98 3.65
C ARG A 28 -9.89 -1.56 4.50
N LEU A 29 -9.07 -0.70 5.12
CA LEU A 29 -8.02 -1.14 6.05
C LEU A 29 -8.62 -1.98 7.18
N LYS A 30 -9.72 -1.53 7.78
CA LYS A 30 -10.39 -2.26 8.86
C LYS A 30 -10.89 -3.62 8.39
N GLN A 31 -11.46 -3.67 7.19
CA GLN A 31 -11.93 -4.93 6.59
C GLN A 31 -10.77 -5.90 6.37
N LEU A 32 -9.65 -5.40 5.85
CA LEU A 32 -8.47 -6.22 5.59
C LEU A 32 -7.81 -6.69 6.89
N GLN A 33 -7.87 -5.88 7.94
CA GLN A 33 -7.32 -6.24 9.24
C GLN A 33 -8.07 -7.40 9.89
N THR A 34 -9.37 -7.49 9.66
CA THR A 34 -10.19 -8.56 10.23
C THR A 34 -9.68 -9.93 9.74
N GLY A 35 -9.33 -10.79 10.68
CA GLY A 35 -8.84 -12.13 10.36
C GLY A 35 -7.37 -12.17 9.88
N ASN A 36 -6.69 -11.04 9.81
CA ASN A 36 -5.28 -11.00 9.43
C ASN A 36 -4.41 -11.00 10.70
N PRO A 37 -3.50 -11.99 10.84
CA PRO A 37 -2.65 -12.06 12.04
C PRO A 37 -1.61 -10.93 12.13
N ASN A 38 -1.33 -10.29 10.99
CA ASN A 38 -0.35 -9.21 10.94
C ASN A 38 -1.05 -7.86 11.08
N LYS A 39 -0.43 -6.94 11.80
CA LYS A 39 -0.94 -5.58 11.90
C LYS A 39 -0.70 -4.84 10.59
N LEU A 40 -1.75 -4.22 10.07
CA LEU A 40 -1.72 -3.47 8.82
C LEU A 40 -1.78 -1.97 9.11
N LYS A 41 -1.03 -1.19 8.35
CA LYS A 41 -1.02 0.27 8.46
C LYS A 41 -1.28 0.90 7.10
N LEU A 42 -2.15 1.90 7.07
CA LEU A 42 -2.36 2.71 5.88
C LEU A 42 -1.24 3.75 5.84
N ILE A 43 -0.29 3.58 4.92
CA ILE A 43 0.88 4.46 4.84
C ILE A 43 0.75 5.56 3.80
N ALA A 44 -0.22 5.47 2.91
CA ALA A 44 -0.53 6.54 1.95
C ALA A 44 -1.94 6.36 1.38
N SER A 45 -2.57 7.47 1.05
CA SER A 45 -3.87 7.51 0.41
C SER A 45 -3.94 8.71 -0.53
N PHE A 46 -4.49 8.51 -1.73
CA PHE A 46 -4.51 9.54 -2.79
C PHE A 46 -5.92 9.67 -3.33
N GLU A 47 -6.56 10.78 -3.00
CA GLU A 47 -7.95 11.03 -3.39
C GLU A 47 -8.09 11.01 -4.91
N GLY A 48 -9.05 10.22 -5.38
CA GLY A 48 -9.42 10.16 -6.79
C GLY A 48 -8.42 9.46 -7.70
N LEU A 49 -7.35 8.88 -7.17
CA LEU A 49 -6.29 8.24 -7.97
C LEU A 49 -6.38 6.73 -8.05
N GLY A 50 -7.51 6.14 -7.66
CA GLY A 50 -7.68 4.68 -7.72
C GLY A 50 -7.44 4.10 -9.12
N TRP A 51 -7.69 4.88 -10.16
CA TRP A 51 -7.47 4.44 -11.54
C TRP A 51 -6.00 4.08 -11.82
N LYS A 52 -5.07 4.54 -10.99
CA LYS A 52 -3.65 4.23 -11.14
C LYS A 52 -3.27 2.85 -10.63
N GLU A 53 -4.15 2.17 -9.90
CA GLU A 53 -3.85 0.87 -9.32
C GLU A 53 -3.34 -0.13 -10.35
N LYS A 54 -4.08 -0.30 -11.45
CA LYS A 54 -3.72 -1.28 -12.48
C LYS A 54 -2.36 -0.97 -13.08
N MET A 55 -2.12 0.30 -13.38
CA MET A 55 -0.84 0.74 -13.95
C MET A 55 0.33 0.44 -13.00
N LEU A 56 0.13 0.72 -11.70
CA LEU A 56 1.15 0.46 -10.70
C LEU A 56 1.40 -1.04 -10.53
N HIS A 57 0.34 -1.85 -10.54
CA HIS A 57 0.48 -3.31 -10.46
C HIS A 57 1.33 -3.84 -11.61
N GLU A 58 1.13 -3.34 -12.83
CA GLU A 58 1.93 -3.73 -13.99
C GLU A 58 3.37 -3.25 -13.86
N GLN A 59 3.57 -2.00 -13.45
CA GLN A 59 4.88 -1.41 -13.28
C GLN A 59 5.71 -2.13 -12.21
N LEU A 60 5.06 -2.58 -11.15
CA LEU A 60 5.72 -3.21 -10.01
C LEU A 60 5.66 -4.74 -10.05
N SER A 61 5.28 -5.32 -11.19
CA SER A 61 5.04 -6.76 -11.30
C SER A 61 6.23 -7.61 -10.86
N PHE A 62 7.46 -7.14 -11.02
CA PHE A 62 8.66 -7.84 -10.57
C PHE A 62 8.63 -8.12 -9.06
N TYR A 63 8.02 -7.22 -8.29
CA TYR A 63 7.97 -7.32 -6.83
C TYR A 63 6.72 -7.99 -6.31
N ARG A 64 5.82 -8.41 -7.18
CA ARG A 64 4.56 -9.03 -6.78
C ARG A 64 4.80 -10.36 -6.11
N LEU A 65 4.20 -10.54 -4.94
CA LEU A 65 4.28 -11.78 -4.16
C LEU A 65 3.02 -12.62 -4.35
N GLU A 66 1.87 -12.07 -3.97
CA GLU A 66 0.59 -12.76 -4.09
C GLU A 66 -0.53 -11.74 -4.17
N GLY A 67 -1.44 -11.91 -5.14
CA GLY A 67 -2.57 -11.00 -5.32
C GLY A 67 -2.10 -9.56 -5.49
N GLU A 68 -2.56 -8.68 -4.61
CA GLU A 68 -2.21 -7.25 -4.63
C GLU A 68 -1.07 -6.92 -3.65
N TRP A 69 -0.37 -7.94 -3.12
CA TRP A 69 0.73 -7.76 -2.20
C TRP A 69 2.07 -7.83 -2.91
N PHE A 70 2.96 -6.91 -2.56
CA PHE A 70 4.27 -6.76 -3.18
C PHE A 70 5.36 -6.75 -2.12
N SER A 71 6.57 -7.15 -2.51
CA SER A 71 7.75 -6.99 -1.66
C SER A 71 7.93 -5.50 -1.31
N TYR A 72 8.36 -5.20 -0.07
CA TYR A 72 8.59 -3.82 0.35
C TYR A 72 9.57 -3.07 -0.57
N GLU A 73 10.45 -3.80 -1.25
CA GLU A 73 11.43 -3.22 -2.16
C GLU A 73 10.77 -2.45 -3.32
N CYS A 74 9.50 -2.74 -3.63
CA CYS A 74 8.76 -2.02 -4.66
C CYS A 74 8.67 -0.51 -4.40
N VAL A 75 8.83 -0.10 -3.14
CA VAL A 75 8.76 1.31 -2.75
C VAL A 75 9.78 2.16 -3.53
N GLY A 76 10.96 1.60 -3.80
CA GLY A 76 11.99 2.30 -4.56
C GLY A 76 11.64 2.52 -6.03
N GLU A 77 10.65 1.81 -6.55
CA GLU A 77 10.19 1.92 -7.94
C GLU A 77 8.89 2.72 -8.08
N LEU A 78 8.35 3.20 -6.96
CA LEU A 78 7.11 3.99 -7.01
C LEU A 78 7.36 5.33 -7.71
N PRO A 79 6.37 5.86 -8.46
CA PRO A 79 6.45 7.22 -8.98
C PRO A 79 6.72 8.21 -7.85
N LEU A 80 7.51 9.24 -8.14
CA LEU A 80 7.94 10.19 -7.11
C LEU A 80 6.78 10.84 -6.37
N ASN A 81 5.71 11.20 -7.08
CA ASN A 81 4.55 11.83 -6.47
C ASN A 81 3.83 10.92 -5.48
N ILE A 82 3.97 9.61 -5.61
CA ILE A 82 3.44 8.63 -4.66
C ILE A 82 4.43 8.42 -3.53
N TYR A 83 5.70 8.20 -3.86
CA TYR A 83 6.77 7.99 -2.91
C TYR A 83 6.84 9.10 -1.85
N GLU A 84 6.73 10.35 -2.28
CA GLU A 84 6.81 11.52 -1.40
C GLU A 84 5.69 11.58 -0.36
N LYS A 85 4.56 10.93 -0.61
CA LYS A 85 3.39 10.98 0.29
C LYS A 85 3.35 9.83 1.30
N ILE A 86 4.29 8.89 1.20
CA ILE A 86 4.32 7.76 2.12
C ILE A 86 4.69 8.22 3.54
N GLU A 87 3.99 7.67 4.52
CA GLU A 87 4.27 7.91 5.95
C GLU A 87 5.55 7.17 6.34
N TRP A 88 6.68 7.86 6.20
CA TRP A 88 8.00 7.27 6.43
C TRP A 88 8.17 6.68 7.84
N GLY A 89 7.47 7.22 8.83
CA GLY A 89 7.52 6.67 10.20
C GLY A 89 7.11 5.21 10.27
N ALA A 90 6.12 4.78 9.47
CA ALA A 90 5.71 3.39 9.41
C ALA A 90 6.80 2.50 8.82
N LEU A 91 7.47 2.97 7.74
CA LEU A 91 8.57 2.25 7.12
C LEU A 91 9.79 2.20 8.04
N ASP A 92 10.10 3.30 8.73
CA ASP A 92 11.20 3.37 9.67
C ASP A 92 11.00 2.37 10.82
N ASP A 93 9.78 2.26 11.33
CA ASP A 93 9.45 1.29 12.37
C ASP A 93 9.69 -0.13 11.90
N TRP A 94 9.30 -0.44 10.66
CA TRP A 94 9.55 -1.76 10.09
C TRP A 94 11.05 -2.04 9.97
N TRP A 95 11.81 -1.08 9.41
CA TRP A 95 13.26 -1.21 9.27
C TRP A 95 13.96 -1.43 10.60
N ASN A 96 13.55 -0.70 11.63
CA ASN A 96 14.17 -0.76 12.94
C ASN A 96 13.84 -2.05 13.70
N ASN A 97 12.76 -2.73 13.37
CA ASN A 97 12.30 -3.95 14.02
C ASN A 97 12.61 -5.22 13.24
N ASN A 98 13.17 -5.07 12.07
CA ASN A 98 13.54 -6.20 11.20
C ASN A 98 14.96 -6.07 10.72
#